data_907e2aba444d43e14ca3633b4a56406d
#
_entry.id   907e2aba444d43e14ca3633b4a56406d
#
_cell.length_a   1.000
_cell.length_b   1.000
_cell.length_c   1.000
_cell.angle_alpha   90.00
_cell.angle_beta   90.00
_cell.angle_gamma   90.00
#
_symmetry.space_group_name_H-M   'P 1'
#
loop_
_entity.id
_entity.type
_entity.pdbx_description
1 polymer ?
#
loop_
_entity_poly.entity_id
_entity_poly.type
_entity_poly.pdbx_seq_one_letter_code
_entity_poly.pdbx_strand_id
1 'polypeptide(L)'
;MSDKVSILLLSPDLMVSSRIAGLAASIPATVESLGPAALTPRGGPFAVIVVDLQVNGLTASALVERAKGVRDGQTAAGEPTAGIVAFGPHVAVDRLAEATRAGADLVVSRGELLGALPAVVERVRSALQNGSAHGSP
;
A
#
# COMPACT_ATOMS: atom_id res chain seq x y z
N MET A 1 17.00 8.79 16.56
CA MET A 1 16.72 8.52 15.17
C MET A 1 15.40 7.87 15.01
N SER A 2 14.63 8.48 14.25
CA SER A 2 13.30 7.96 14.02
C SER A 2 13.31 7.07 12.79
N ASP A 3 13.00 5.80 13.00
CA ASP A 3 12.84 4.87 11.90
C ASP A 3 11.36 4.68 11.58
N LYS A 4 10.63 5.78 11.64
CA LYS A 4 9.22 5.72 11.37
C LYS A 4 8.97 5.34 9.92
N VAL A 5 8.08 4.37 9.75
CA VAL A 5 7.61 3.96 8.43
C VAL A 5 6.50 4.89 8.02
N SER A 6 6.63 5.49 6.85
CA SER A 6 5.60 6.37 6.32
C SER A 6 4.69 5.58 5.41
N ILE A 7 3.42 5.52 5.73
CA ILE A 7 2.42 4.72 5.03
C ILE A 7 1.39 5.65 4.39
N LEU A 8 1.13 5.43 3.09
CA LEU A 8 0.02 6.08 2.40
C LEU A 8 -1.10 5.07 2.24
N LEU A 9 -2.29 5.41 2.70
CA LEU A 9 -3.47 4.56 2.55
C LEU A 9 -4.40 5.19 1.52
N LEU A 10 -4.67 4.47 0.44
CA LEU A 10 -5.61 4.87 -0.59
C LEU A 10 -6.92 4.13 -0.35
N SER A 11 -7.84 4.75 0.36
CA SER A 11 -9.12 4.13 0.72
C SER A 11 -10.18 5.19 0.96
N PRO A 12 -11.41 4.96 0.50
CA PRO A 12 -12.53 5.85 0.80
C PRO A 12 -13.18 5.54 2.16
N ASP A 13 -12.79 4.45 2.80
CA ASP A 13 -13.47 3.91 3.97
C ASP A 13 -12.85 4.46 5.25
N LEU A 14 -13.62 5.29 5.97
CA LEU A 14 -13.12 5.89 7.21
C LEU A 14 -12.89 4.86 8.30
N MET A 15 -13.61 3.74 8.29
CA MET A 15 -13.38 2.70 9.30
C MET A 15 -12.06 2.00 9.05
N VAL A 16 -11.72 1.75 7.79
CA VAL A 16 -10.42 1.18 7.42
C VAL A 16 -9.30 2.14 7.82
N SER A 17 -9.47 3.42 7.49
CA SER A 17 -8.47 4.44 7.83
C SER A 17 -8.24 4.51 9.33
N SER A 18 -9.31 4.50 10.10
CA SER A 18 -9.25 4.56 11.55
C SER A 18 -8.57 3.31 12.14
N ARG A 19 -8.92 2.12 11.62
CA ARG A 19 -8.33 0.88 12.08
C ARG A 19 -6.84 0.83 11.79
N ILE A 20 -6.44 1.24 10.59
CA ILE A 20 -5.03 1.23 10.20
C ILE A 20 -4.25 2.24 11.03
N ALA A 21 -4.79 3.43 11.25
CA ALA A 21 -4.13 4.41 12.09
C ALA A 21 -3.93 3.88 13.52
N GLY A 22 -4.95 3.21 14.07
CA GLY A 22 -4.84 2.61 15.40
C GLY A 22 -3.80 1.50 15.47
N LEU A 23 -3.76 0.65 14.46
CA LEU A 23 -2.77 -0.44 14.40
C LEU A 23 -1.36 0.10 14.19
N ALA A 24 -1.22 1.15 13.39
CA ALA A 24 0.08 1.77 13.15
C ALA A 24 0.63 2.45 14.40
N ALA A 25 -0.23 2.82 15.35
CA ALA A 25 0.23 3.42 16.59
C ALA A 25 1.07 2.45 17.44
N SER A 26 0.94 1.15 17.21
CA SER A 26 1.72 0.15 17.94
C SER A 26 3.10 -0.09 17.34
N ILE A 27 3.40 0.53 16.22
CA ILE A 27 4.71 0.46 15.58
C ILE A 27 5.15 1.89 15.27
N PRO A 28 6.44 2.14 15.04
CA PRO A 28 6.88 3.48 14.65
C PRO A 28 6.49 3.75 13.21
N ALA A 29 5.26 4.22 13.02
CA ALA A 29 4.71 4.48 11.69
C ALA A 29 3.83 5.71 11.70
N THR A 30 3.76 6.38 10.56
CA THR A 30 2.80 7.45 10.30
C THR A 30 1.92 7.05 9.13
N VAL A 31 0.67 7.46 9.15
CA VAL A 31 -0.29 7.10 8.11
C VAL A 31 -0.96 8.35 7.56
N GLU A 32 -0.92 8.51 6.25
CA GLU A 32 -1.71 9.52 5.56
C GLU A 32 -2.76 8.80 4.73
N SER A 33 -4.03 9.23 4.84
CA SER A 33 -5.12 8.62 4.08
C SER A 33 -5.57 9.54 2.96
N LEU A 34 -5.77 8.99 1.77
CA LEU A 34 -6.33 9.71 0.64
C LEU A 34 -7.55 8.96 0.12
N GLY A 35 -8.60 9.70 -0.20
CA GLY A 35 -9.74 9.13 -0.89
C GLY A 35 -9.42 8.91 -2.37
N PRO A 36 -10.32 8.21 -3.09
CA PRO A 36 -10.06 7.87 -4.50
C PRO A 36 -10.05 9.08 -5.42
N ALA A 37 -10.68 10.18 -5.03
CA ALA A 37 -10.71 11.39 -5.85
C ALA A 37 -9.50 12.29 -5.65
N ALA A 38 -8.78 12.12 -4.55
CA ALA A 38 -7.60 12.93 -4.28
C ALA A 38 -6.42 12.41 -5.10
N LEU A 39 -5.69 13.31 -5.73
CA LEU A 39 -4.63 12.93 -6.64
C LEU A 39 -3.24 12.99 -6.04
N THR A 40 -3.05 13.85 -5.04
CA THR A 40 -1.70 14.12 -4.54
C THR A 40 -1.67 14.05 -3.03
N PRO A 41 -0.79 13.20 -2.46
CA PRO A 41 -0.62 13.19 -1.02
C PRO A 41 0.11 14.45 -0.55
N ARG A 42 -0.07 14.78 0.72
CA ARG A 42 0.59 15.95 1.32
C ARG A 42 1.96 15.63 1.85
N GLY A 43 2.13 14.41 2.35
CA GLY A 43 3.38 13.99 2.96
C GLY A 43 4.20 13.14 2.02
N GLY A 44 5.04 12.34 2.60
CA GLY A 44 5.95 11.48 1.88
C GLY A 44 7.39 11.88 2.13
N PRO A 45 8.34 11.16 1.59
CA PRO A 45 8.13 9.96 0.79
C PRO A 45 7.54 8.82 1.64
N PHE A 46 6.84 7.92 0.97
CA PHE A 46 6.20 6.79 1.63
C PHE A 46 7.01 5.51 1.42
N ALA A 47 7.16 4.73 2.48
CA ALA A 47 7.80 3.41 2.39
C ALA A 47 6.81 2.37 1.87
N VAL A 48 5.53 2.52 2.22
CA VAL A 48 4.48 1.57 1.85
C VAL A 48 3.24 2.34 1.40
N ILE A 49 2.65 1.89 0.30
CA ILE A 49 1.37 2.40 -0.19
C ILE A 49 0.37 1.25 -0.11
N VAL A 50 -0.68 1.46 0.67
CA VAL A 50 -1.73 0.46 0.88
C VAL A 50 -2.95 0.84 0.06
N VAL A 51 -3.42 -0.07 -0.78
CA VAL A 51 -4.50 0.18 -1.74
C VAL A 51 -5.72 -0.64 -1.37
N ASP A 52 -6.82 0.05 -1.09
CA ASP A 52 -8.11 -0.59 -0.86
C ASP A 52 -8.77 -0.89 -2.20
N LEU A 53 -9.01 -2.16 -2.49
CA LEU A 53 -9.60 -2.57 -3.77
C LEU A 53 -11.12 -2.46 -3.79
N GLN A 54 -11.75 -2.12 -2.67
CA GLN A 54 -13.19 -1.97 -2.60
C GLN A 54 -13.62 -0.53 -2.88
N VAL A 55 -13.37 -0.08 -4.09
CA VAL A 55 -13.80 1.25 -4.53
C VAL A 55 -14.75 1.06 -5.69
N ASN A 56 -15.98 1.55 -5.51
CA ASN A 56 -17.00 1.44 -6.56
C ASN A 56 -16.60 2.27 -7.78
N GLY A 57 -16.78 1.70 -8.95
CA GLY A 57 -16.53 2.39 -10.20
C GLY A 57 -15.09 2.37 -10.69
N LEU A 58 -14.18 1.77 -9.93
CA LEU A 58 -12.79 1.64 -10.33
C LEU A 58 -12.37 0.17 -10.33
N THR A 59 -11.58 -0.21 -11.33
CA THR A 59 -11.04 -1.55 -11.39
C THR A 59 -9.85 -1.69 -10.43
N ALA A 60 -9.53 -2.92 -10.07
CA ALA A 60 -8.34 -3.16 -9.26
C ALA A 60 -7.08 -2.66 -9.98
N SER A 61 -7.01 -2.87 -11.30
CA SER A 61 -5.89 -2.37 -12.10
C SER A 61 -5.76 -0.85 -12.00
N ALA A 62 -6.87 -0.11 -12.12
CA ALA A 62 -6.83 1.35 -12.04
C ALA A 62 -6.35 1.81 -10.67
N LEU A 63 -6.78 1.14 -9.62
CA LEU A 63 -6.38 1.49 -8.26
C LEU A 63 -4.89 1.24 -8.04
N VAL A 64 -4.38 0.11 -8.52
CA VAL A 64 -2.95 -0.21 -8.40
C VAL A 64 -2.12 0.75 -9.26
N GLU A 65 -2.59 1.08 -10.47
CA GLU A 65 -1.88 2.03 -11.33
C GLU A 65 -1.74 3.40 -10.66
N ARG A 66 -2.74 3.80 -9.92
CA ARG A 66 -2.68 5.05 -9.16
C ARG A 66 -1.58 5.02 -8.11
N ALA A 67 -1.47 3.91 -7.38
CA ALA A 67 -0.40 3.73 -6.40
C ALA A 67 0.96 3.73 -7.08
N LYS A 68 1.06 3.10 -8.25
CA LYS A 68 2.31 3.06 -9.01
C LYS A 68 2.72 4.47 -9.44
N GLY A 69 1.76 5.32 -9.78
CA GLY A 69 2.04 6.72 -10.12
C GLY A 69 2.69 7.47 -8.96
N VAL A 70 2.18 7.29 -7.75
CA VAL A 70 2.79 7.88 -6.56
C VAL A 70 4.19 7.34 -6.34
N ARG A 71 4.35 6.02 -6.42
CA ARG A 71 5.65 5.38 -6.26
C ARG A 71 6.66 5.89 -7.27
N ASP A 72 6.27 5.94 -8.53
CA ASP A 72 7.18 6.30 -9.60
C ASP A 72 7.58 7.79 -9.52
N GLY A 73 6.64 8.65 -9.12
CA GLY A 73 6.96 10.05 -8.89
C GLY A 73 7.98 10.23 -7.78
N GLN A 74 7.83 9.44 -6.74
CA GLN A 74 8.76 9.44 -5.61
C GLN A 74 10.15 8.98 -6.05
N THR A 75 10.20 7.88 -6.80
CA THR A 75 11.46 7.34 -7.33
C THR A 75 12.14 8.33 -8.27
N ALA A 76 11.36 8.99 -9.14
CA ALA A 76 11.89 9.98 -10.05
C ALA A 76 12.48 11.18 -9.31
N ALA A 77 11.99 11.47 -8.10
CA ALA A 77 12.51 12.54 -7.27
C ALA A 77 13.73 12.12 -6.45
N GLY A 78 14.23 10.91 -6.66
CA GLY A 78 15.42 10.43 -5.96
C GLY A 78 15.14 9.79 -4.61
N GLU A 79 13.86 9.58 -4.28
CA GLU A 79 13.49 8.95 -3.01
C GLU A 79 13.45 7.43 -3.14
N PRO A 80 13.53 6.71 -2.02
CA PRO A 80 13.44 5.24 -2.07
C PRO A 80 12.12 4.78 -2.66
N THR A 81 12.14 3.63 -3.31
CA THR A 81 10.95 3.06 -3.94
C THR A 81 9.98 2.53 -2.88
N ALA A 82 8.72 2.93 -2.98
CA ALA A 82 7.68 2.46 -2.08
C ALA A 82 7.22 1.06 -2.46
N GLY A 83 6.84 0.26 -1.46
CA GLY A 83 6.18 -1.01 -1.69
C GLY A 83 4.68 -0.82 -1.77
N ILE A 84 4.02 -1.56 -2.64
CA ILE A 84 2.58 -1.47 -2.85
C ILE A 84 1.90 -2.72 -2.33
N VAL A 85 1.00 -2.54 -1.35
CA VAL A 85 0.18 -3.60 -0.80
C VAL A 85 -1.27 -3.34 -1.20
N ALA A 86 -1.90 -4.28 -1.89
CA ALA A 86 -3.32 -4.17 -2.21
C ALA A 86 -4.10 -5.13 -1.31
N PHE A 87 -5.30 -4.75 -0.92
CA PHE A 87 -6.12 -5.60 -0.07
C PHE A 87 -7.60 -5.49 -0.45
N GLY A 88 -8.32 -6.56 -0.16
CA GLY A 88 -9.76 -6.63 -0.37
C GLY A 88 -10.34 -7.81 0.40
N PRO A 89 -11.68 -7.98 0.37
CA PRO A 89 -12.29 -9.14 1.02
C PRO A 89 -11.73 -10.42 0.41
N HIS A 90 -11.53 -11.44 1.24
CA HIS A 90 -10.96 -12.70 0.75
C HIS A 90 -11.84 -13.37 -0.32
N VAL A 91 -13.12 -13.03 -0.38
CA VAL A 91 -14.03 -13.56 -1.40
C VAL A 91 -13.88 -12.87 -2.76
N ALA A 92 -13.24 -11.71 -2.79
CA ALA A 92 -13.06 -10.96 -4.02
C ALA A 92 -11.84 -11.47 -4.81
N VAL A 93 -11.86 -12.75 -5.15
CA VAL A 93 -10.72 -13.45 -5.73
C VAL A 93 -10.24 -12.80 -7.03
N ASP A 94 -11.18 -12.40 -7.89
CA ASP A 94 -10.83 -11.83 -9.19
C ASP A 94 -10.13 -10.48 -9.03
N ARG A 95 -10.60 -9.65 -8.11
CA ARG A 95 -9.98 -8.34 -7.87
C ARG A 95 -8.59 -8.50 -7.26
N LEU A 96 -8.44 -9.45 -6.34
CA LEU A 96 -7.13 -9.72 -5.75
C LEU A 96 -6.14 -10.21 -6.80
N ALA A 97 -6.57 -11.09 -7.68
CA ALA A 97 -5.73 -11.59 -8.76
C ALA A 97 -5.38 -10.48 -9.75
N GLU A 98 -6.34 -9.62 -10.06
CA GLU A 98 -6.13 -8.49 -10.95
C GLU A 98 -5.08 -7.53 -10.36
N ALA A 99 -5.13 -7.28 -9.07
CA ALA A 99 -4.14 -6.42 -8.42
C ALA A 99 -2.73 -6.97 -8.53
N THR A 100 -2.58 -8.28 -8.40
CA THR A 100 -1.28 -8.94 -8.59
C THR A 100 -0.78 -8.73 -10.01
N ARG A 101 -1.65 -8.93 -10.99
CA ARG A 101 -1.28 -8.75 -12.40
C ARG A 101 -0.95 -7.29 -12.72
N ALA A 102 -1.58 -6.36 -12.03
CA ALA A 102 -1.34 -4.93 -12.24
C ALA A 102 -0.01 -4.47 -11.65
N GLY A 103 0.61 -5.27 -10.81
CA GLY A 103 1.94 -4.97 -10.30
C GLY A 103 2.02 -4.63 -8.83
N ALA A 104 1.00 -4.95 -8.02
CA ALA A 104 1.12 -4.81 -6.57
C ALA A 104 2.21 -5.76 -6.07
N ASP A 105 3.01 -5.28 -5.14
CA ASP A 105 4.11 -6.09 -4.59
C ASP A 105 3.61 -7.17 -3.66
N LEU A 106 2.50 -6.92 -2.99
CA LEU A 106 1.89 -7.88 -2.08
C LEU A 106 0.38 -7.68 -2.14
N VAL A 107 -0.36 -8.78 -2.19
CA VAL A 107 -1.83 -8.74 -2.17
C VAL A 107 -2.30 -9.61 -1.01
N VAL A 108 -3.11 -9.03 -0.14
CA VAL A 108 -3.58 -9.72 1.07
C VAL A 108 -5.08 -9.53 1.21
N SER A 109 -5.69 -10.35 2.06
CA SER A 109 -7.09 -10.16 2.40
C SER A 109 -7.22 -8.99 3.39
N ARG A 110 -8.42 -8.41 3.44
CA ARG A 110 -8.71 -7.36 4.41
C ARG A 110 -8.46 -7.84 5.84
N GLY A 111 -8.88 -9.07 6.16
CA GLY A 111 -8.67 -9.63 7.49
C GLY A 111 -7.20 -9.78 7.83
N GLU A 112 -6.40 -10.22 6.87
CA GLU A 112 -4.97 -10.36 7.07
C GLU A 112 -4.31 -9.00 7.30
N LEU A 113 -4.67 -8.01 6.50
CA LEU A 113 -4.12 -6.67 6.67
C LEU A 113 -4.45 -6.09 8.05
N LEU A 114 -5.73 -6.13 8.43
CA LEU A 114 -6.18 -5.52 9.67
C LEU A 114 -5.79 -6.34 10.90
N GLY A 115 -5.58 -7.63 10.74
CA GLY A 115 -5.18 -8.50 11.84
C GLY A 115 -3.68 -8.54 12.08
N ALA A 116 -2.86 -8.16 11.09
CA ALA A 116 -1.42 -8.32 11.19
C ALA A 116 -0.66 -7.24 10.44
N LEU A 117 -1.10 -5.98 10.57
CA LEU A 117 -0.50 -4.86 9.83
C LEU A 117 1.03 -4.81 9.96
N PRO A 118 1.61 -4.93 11.17
CA PRO A 118 3.07 -4.85 11.27
C PRO A 118 3.77 -5.94 10.45
N ALA A 119 3.23 -7.16 10.45
CA ALA A 119 3.82 -8.25 9.69
C ALA A 119 3.68 -8.01 8.18
N VAL A 120 2.55 -7.45 7.74
CA VAL A 120 2.33 -7.13 6.33
C VAL A 120 3.32 -6.07 5.86
N VAL A 121 3.51 -5.02 6.66
CA VAL A 121 4.49 -3.96 6.35
C VAL A 121 5.88 -4.57 6.23
N GLU A 122 6.25 -5.44 7.15
CA GLU A 122 7.56 -6.08 7.12
C GLU A 122 7.74 -6.97 5.90
N ARG A 123 6.70 -7.71 5.53
CA ARG A 123 6.75 -8.58 4.35
C ARG A 123 6.96 -7.80 3.07
N VAL A 124 6.26 -6.68 2.88
CA VAL A 124 6.41 -5.92 1.65
C VAL A 124 7.77 -5.24 1.58
N ARG A 125 8.28 -4.77 2.71
CA ARG A 125 9.60 -4.16 2.75
C ARG A 125 10.69 -5.18 2.45
N SER A 126 10.56 -6.38 3.00
CA SER A 126 11.49 -7.47 2.73
C SER A 126 11.44 -7.91 1.27
N ALA A 127 10.24 -7.96 0.70
CA ALA A 127 10.07 -8.32 -0.71
C ALA A 127 10.77 -7.33 -1.63
N LEU A 128 10.73 -6.04 -1.30
CA LEU A 128 11.42 -5.03 -2.09
C LEU A 128 12.93 -5.22 -2.05
N GLN A 129 13.47 -5.48 -0.87
CA GLN A 129 14.91 -5.70 -0.72
C GLN A 129 15.34 -6.95 -1.46
N ASN A 130 14.58 -8.03 -1.31
CA ASN A 130 14.87 -9.28 -2.00
C ASN A 130 14.70 -9.13 -3.51
N GLY A 131 13.68 -8.42 -3.94
CA GLY A 131 13.44 -8.14 -5.35
C GLY A 131 14.59 -7.35 -5.96
N SER A 132 15.11 -6.36 -5.23
CA SER A 132 16.26 -5.60 -5.68
C SER A 132 17.48 -6.50 -5.83
N ALA A 133 17.70 -7.39 -4.87
CA ALA A 133 18.83 -8.31 -4.93
C ALA A 133 18.70 -9.30 -6.09
N HIS A 134 17.48 -9.74 -6.39
CA HIS A 134 17.22 -10.67 -7.48
C HIS A 134 17.04 -9.97 -8.82
N GLY A 135 16.76 -8.69 -8.79
CA GLY A 135 16.47 -7.93 -10.00
C GLY A 135 17.65 -7.76 -10.91
N SER A 136 18.82 -8.09 -10.45
CA SER A 136 19.97 -8.10 -11.34
C SER A 136 20.28 -9.54 -11.66
N PRO A 137 19.83 -9.98 -12.79
CA PRO A 137 20.17 -11.32 -13.27
C PRO A 137 21.65 -11.41 -13.58
#